data_1f5e7dbb586f4fb0ab79739dff781385
#
_entry.id   1f5e7dbb586f4fb0ab79739dff781385
#
_cell.length_a   1.000
_cell.length_b   1.000
_cell.length_c   1.000
_cell.angle_alpha   90.00
_cell.angle_beta   90.00
_cell.angle_gamma   90.00
#
_symmetry.space_group_name_H-M   'P 1'
#
loop_
_entity.id
_entity.type
_entity.pdbx_description
1 polymer ?
#
loop_
_entity_poly.entity_id
_entity_poly.type
_entity_poly.pdbx_seq_one_letter_code
_entity_poly.pdbx_strand_id
1 'polypeptide(L)'
;RTPPPDLPSLLLKERIVYLGLPLFSDDDAKRQLGMDVTELIIAQLLYLEFDNPDKPIYFYINSTGTSWYTGDAVGFETEAFAICDTISYIKPPVHTICIGQAMGTAAVILSSGTKGQRAALPHASIVLHQPISGARGQATDIQIRAEEVLKNKKSMLKILSNNTGKTIEELSKDSDRMSYLNPQQAVEYGVIDRILTSQKDLPQQI
;
A
#
# COMPACT_ATOMS: atom_id res chain seq x y z
N ARG A 1 -10.94 -36.38 9.25
CA ARG A 1 -11.55 -35.12 8.78
C ARG A 1 -10.44 -34.10 8.70
N THR A 2 -10.12 -33.61 7.51
CA THR A 2 -9.23 -32.45 7.33
C THR A 2 -9.87 -31.24 8.02
N PRO A 3 -9.13 -30.46 8.82
CA PRO A 3 -9.67 -29.23 9.39
C PRO A 3 -10.13 -28.29 8.26
N PRO A 4 -11.18 -27.48 8.50
CA PRO A 4 -11.60 -26.51 7.50
C PRO A 4 -10.43 -25.58 7.17
N PRO A 5 -10.27 -25.15 5.90
CA PRO A 5 -9.22 -24.20 5.55
C PRO A 5 -9.44 -22.88 6.31
N ASP A 6 -8.33 -22.25 6.71
CA ASP A 6 -8.36 -20.94 7.34
C ASP A 6 -8.81 -19.86 6.34
N LEU A 7 -9.35 -18.76 6.83
CA LEU A 7 -9.88 -17.68 6.01
C LEU A 7 -8.85 -17.07 5.04
N PRO A 8 -7.58 -16.80 5.45
CA PRO A 8 -6.56 -16.32 4.53
C PRO A 8 -6.31 -17.25 3.35
N SER A 9 -6.27 -18.57 3.58
CA SER A 9 -6.10 -19.56 2.51
C SER A 9 -7.28 -19.59 1.55
N LEU A 10 -8.51 -19.37 2.04
CA LEU A 10 -9.69 -19.26 1.18
C LEU A 10 -9.64 -18.01 0.31
N LEU A 11 -9.27 -16.86 0.88
CA LEU A 11 -9.11 -15.62 0.12
C LEU A 11 -8.04 -15.77 -0.96
N LEU A 12 -6.89 -16.35 -0.62
CA LEU A 12 -5.79 -16.56 -1.56
C LEU A 12 -6.21 -17.46 -2.73
N LYS A 13 -7.02 -18.48 -2.48
CA LYS A 13 -7.58 -19.35 -3.53
C LYS A 13 -8.43 -18.56 -4.54
N GLU A 14 -9.13 -17.54 -4.08
CA GLU A 14 -9.90 -16.63 -4.93
C GLU A 14 -9.05 -15.46 -5.47
N ARG A 15 -7.71 -15.56 -5.36
CA ARG A 15 -6.74 -14.56 -5.80
C ARG A 15 -6.90 -13.21 -5.10
N ILE A 16 -7.35 -13.24 -3.84
CA ILE A 16 -7.54 -12.08 -2.99
C ILE A 16 -6.39 -11.99 -1.99
N VAL A 17 -5.69 -10.86 -2.01
CA VAL A 17 -4.68 -10.45 -1.03
C VAL A 17 -5.27 -9.34 -0.16
N TYR A 18 -5.06 -9.38 1.15
CA TYR A 18 -5.62 -8.41 2.08
C TYR A 18 -4.55 -7.79 2.98
N LEU A 19 -4.38 -6.48 2.87
CA LEU A 19 -3.55 -5.67 3.77
C LEU A 19 -4.47 -4.95 4.77
N GLY A 20 -4.61 -5.53 5.97
CA GLY A 20 -5.45 -5.02 7.05
C GLY A 20 -4.68 -4.54 8.28
N LEU A 21 -3.36 -4.50 8.21
CA LEU A 21 -2.46 -4.14 9.32
C LEU A 21 -1.46 -3.07 8.88
N PRO A 22 -0.88 -2.32 9.82
CA PRO A 22 0.30 -1.51 9.53
C PRO A 22 1.49 -2.36 9.08
N LEU A 23 2.40 -1.76 8.33
CA LEU A 23 3.66 -2.38 7.90
C LEU A 23 4.73 -2.11 8.95
N PHE A 24 5.00 -3.10 9.79
CA PHE A 24 5.97 -2.99 10.87
C PHE A 24 7.37 -3.37 10.39
N SER A 25 8.38 -2.58 10.81
CA SER A 25 9.80 -2.93 10.63
C SER A 25 10.45 -3.36 11.96
N ASP A 26 9.74 -3.22 13.08
CA ASP A 26 10.24 -3.61 14.40
C ASP A 26 10.09 -5.12 14.63
N ASP A 27 11.20 -5.78 14.98
CA ASP A 27 11.24 -7.22 15.26
C ASP A 27 10.34 -7.63 16.42
N ASP A 28 10.16 -6.78 17.43
CA ASP A 28 9.29 -7.09 18.56
C ASP A 28 7.81 -7.04 18.16
N ALA A 29 7.41 -6.09 17.33
CA ALA A 29 6.07 -6.04 16.77
C ALA A 29 5.81 -7.22 15.82
N LYS A 30 6.76 -7.58 14.95
CA LYS A 30 6.70 -8.77 14.08
C LYS A 30 6.57 -10.05 14.87
N ARG A 31 7.32 -10.20 15.98
CA ARG A 31 7.22 -11.37 16.88
C ARG A 31 5.87 -11.46 17.59
N GLN A 32 5.30 -10.33 18.04
CA GLN A 32 3.97 -10.31 18.66
C GLN A 32 2.86 -10.72 17.69
N LEU A 33 2.96 -10.33 16.43
CA LEU A 33 2.01 -10.72 15.38
C LEU A 33 2.24 -12.16 14.90
N GLY A 34 3.43 -12.74 15.16
CA GLY A 34 3.80 -14.06 14.68
C GLY A 34 4.01 -14.13 13.16
N MET A 35 4.05 -12.99 12.48
CA MET A 35 4.25 -12.92 11.04
C MET A 35 4.83 -11.56 10.61
N ASP A 36 5.57 -11.56 9.51
CA ASP A 36 5.93 -10.37 8.77
C ASP A 36 4.87 -10.08 7.70
N VAL A 37 4.13 -8.99 7.89
CA VAL A 37 3.02 -8.63 6.98
C VAL A 37 3.53 -8.35 5.57
N THR A 38 4.66 -7.67 5.44
CA THR A 38 5.27 -7.33 4.16
C THR A 38 5.69 -8.58 3.39
N GLU A 39 6.45 -9.47 4.06
CA GLU A 39 6.91 -10.72 3.45
C GLU A 39 5.74 -11.62 3.06
N LEU A 40 4.71 -11.71 3.90
CA LEU A 40 3.51 -12.50 3.60
C LEU A 40 2.80 -11.99 2.34
N ILE A 41 2.64 -10.67 2.19
CA ILE A 41 1.99 -10.08 1.02
C ILE A 41 2.82 -10.33 -0.24
N ILE A 42 4.14 -10.13 -0.17
CA ILE A 42 5.05 -10.38 -1.30
C ILE A 42 4.99 -11.85 -1.71
N ALA A 43 5.06 -12.77 -0.74
CA ALA A 43 4.96 -14.20 -1.00
C ALA A 43 3.62 -14.58 -1.67
N GLN A 44 2.50 -13.99 -1.24
CA GLN A 44 1.18 -14.20 -1.84
C GLN A 44 1.14 -13.68 -3.29
N LEU A 45 1.67 -12.49 -3.57
CA LEU A 45 1.72 -11.93 -4.92
C LEU A 45 2.54 -12.80 -5.87
N LEU A 46 3.74 -13.23 -5.45
CA LEU A 46 4.60 -14.11 -6.23
C LEU A 46 3.98 -15.50 -6.45
N TYR A 47 3.32 -16.06 -5.42
CA TYR A 47 2.61 -17.32 -5.55
C TYR A 47 1.46 -17.22 -6.56
N LEU A 48 0.68 -16.14 -6.54
CA LEU A 48 -0.42 -15.95 -7.47
C LEU A 48 0.05 -15.72 -8.92
N GLU A 49 1.22 -15.10 -9.13
CA GLU A 49 1.86 -15.03 -10.43
C GLU A 49 2.24 -16.43 -10.93
N PHE A 50 2.88 -17.24 -10.05
CA PHE A 50 3.28 -18.60 -10.40
C PHE A 50 2.06 -19.50 -10.71
N ASP A 51 0.98 -19.37 -9.91
CA ASP A 51 -0.25 -20.16 -10.09
C ASP A 51 -0.92 -19.86 -11.45
N ASN A 52 -1.10 -18.59 -11.78
CA ASN A 52 -1.65 -18.18 -13.07
C ASN A 52 -1.29 -16.72 -13.40
N PRO A 53 -0.37 -16.49 -14.34
CA PRO A 53 0.09 -15.15 -14.69
C PRO A 53 -0.91 -14.32 -15.50
N ASP A 54 -1.98 -14.90 -16.03
CA ASP A 54 -2.94 -14.24 -16.89
C ASP A 54 -4.20 -13.79 -16.15
N LYS A 55 -4.43 -14.30 -14.93
CA LYS A 55 -5.59 -13.94 -14.12
C LYS A 55 -5.30 -12.76 -13.19
N PRO A 56 -6.25 -11.84 -12.99
CA PRO A 56 -6.07 -10.70 -12.10
C PRO A 56 -5.89 -11.11 -10.64
N ILE A 57 -5.22 -10.24 -9.88
CA ILE A 57 -5.10 -10.30 -8.43
C ILE A 57 -5.93 -9.17 -7.84
N TYR A 58 -6.74 -9.44 -6.82
CA TYR A 58 -7.52 -8.44 -6.10
C TYR A 58 -6.84 -8.11 -4.78
N PHE A 59 -6.28 -6.91 -4.67
CA PHE A 59 -5.55 -6.47 -3.50
C PHE A 59 -6.36 -5.45 -2.69
N TYR A 60 -6.99 -5.92 -1.62
CA TYR A 60 -7.78 -5.09 -0.72
C TYR A 60 -6.88 -4.44 0.34
N ILE A 61 -7.07 -3.15 0.58
CA ILE A 61 -6.23 -2.33 1.46
C ILE A 61 -7.11 -1.63 2.50
N ASN A 62 -6.76 -1.83 3.78
CA ASN A 62 -7.28 -1.12 4.93
C ASN A 62 -6.15 -0.93 5.95
N SER A 63 -5.24 0.00 5.67
CA SER A 63 -3.98 0.11 6.42
C SER A 63 -3.55 1.56 6.61
N THR A 64 -2.86 1.80 7.71
CA THR A 64 -2.15 3.05 7.99
C THR A 64 -0.74 3.08 7.38
N GLY A 65 -0.35 2.05 6.63
CA GLY A 65 0.99 1.95 6.06
C GLY A 65 2.07 1.78 7.14
N THR A 66 3.13 2.54 7.05
CA THR A 66 4.27 2.52 7.99
C THR A 66 4.10 3.48 9.18
N SER A 67 2.87 3.91 9.47
CA SER A 67 2.56 4.84 10.58
C SER A 67 1.38 4.34 11.42
N TRP A 68 1.30 4.77 12.68
CA TRP A 68 0.09 4.67 13.48
C TRP A 68 -0.92 5.78 13.13
N TYR A 69 -2.16 5.65 13.60
CA TYR A 69 -3.18 6.71 13.52
C TYR A 69 -2.76 8.02 14.21
N THR A 70 -1.88 7.94 15.20
CA THR A 70 -1.27 9.08 15.88
C THR A 70 -0.23 9.81 15.04
N GLY A 71 0.20 9.23 13.93
CA GLY A 71 1.26 9.73 13.08
C GLY A 71 2.67 9.24 13.45
N ASP A 72 2.80 8.42 14.49
CA ASP A 72 4.09 7.84 14.86
C ASP A 72 4.53 6.78 13.85
N ALA A 73 5.81 6.75 13.50
CA ALA A 73 6.38 5.76 12.60
C ALA A 73 6.43 4.38 13.27
N VAL A 74 6.00 3.33 12.56
CA VAL A 74 6.07 1.93 13.01
C VAL A 74 6.90 1.05 12.09
N GLY A 75 7.20 1.55 10.90
CA GLY A 75 8.01 0.84 9.90
C GLY A 75 8.79 1.80 9.01
N PHE A 76 9.67 1.22 8.21
CA PHE A 76 10.40 1.93 7.18
C PHE A 76 9.60 1.93 5.87
N GLU A 77 9.72 2.97 5.10
CA GLU A 77 9.08 3.09 3.78
C GLU A 77 9.49 1.97 2.82
N THR A 78 10.66 1.36 3.04
CA THR A 78 11.17 0.23 2.27
C THR A 78 10.23 -0.99 2.26
N GLU A 79 9.46 -1.20 3.34
CA GLU A 79 8.43 -2.23 3.42
C GLU A 79 7.36 -2.03 2.33
N ALA A 80 6.87 -0.80 2.21
CA ALA A 80 5.88 -0.45 1.19
C ALA A 80 6.47 -0.46 -0.22
N PHE A 81 7.73 -0.01 -0.38
CA PHE A 81 8.40 -0.02 -1.69
C PHE A 81 8.58 -1.44 -2.21
N ALA A 82 8.92 -2.40 -1.34
CA ALA A 82 9.03 -3.80 -1.72
C ALA A 82 7.71 -4.35 -2.27
N ILE A 83 6.56 -3.97 -1.68
CA ILE A 83 5.23 -4.34 -2.19
C ILE A 83 4.96 -3.63 -3.54
N CYS A 84 5.24 -2.32 -3.65
CA CYS A 84 5.04 -1.57 -4.89
C CYS A 84 5.87 -2.12 -6.05
N ASP A 85 7.13 -2.44 -5.78
CA ASP A 85 8.04 -3.02 -6.76
C ASP A 85 7.58 -4.41 -7.17
N THR A 86 7.09 -5.23 -6.23
CA THR A 86 6.52 -6.55 -6.54
C THR A 86 5.28 -6.42 -7.43
N ILE A 87 4.35 -5.50 -7.11
CA ILE A 87 3.17 -5.25 -7.96
C ILE A 87 3.59 -4.86 -9.38
N SER A 88 4.64 -4.05 -9.51
CA SER A 88 5.14 -3.61 -10.82
C SER A 88 5.92 -4.70 -11.58
N TYR A 89 6.52 -5.65 -10.86
CA TYR A 89 7.35 -6.72 -11.40
C TYR A 89 6.52 -7.88 -11.97
N ILE A 90 5.44 -8.26 -11.28
CA ILE A 90 4.62 -9.42 -11.65
C ILE A 90 3.77 -9.14 -12.90
N LYS A 91 3.47 -10.19 -13.67
CA LYS A 91 2.68 -10.09 -14.90
C LYS A 91 1.17 -9.91 -14.67
N PRO A 92 0.53 -10.59 -13.70
CA PRO A 92 -0.90 -10.45 -13.47
C PRO A 92 -1.30 -8.99 -13.23
N PRO A 93 -2.42 -8.50 -13.79
CA PRO A 93 -2.94 -7.20 -13.41
C PRO A 93 -3.36 -7.21 -11.93
N VAL A 94 -2.92 -6.21 -11.18
CA VAL A 94 -3.25 -6.06 -9.76
C VAL A 94 -4.33 -4.99 -9.60
N HIS A 95 -5.51 -5.39 -9.20
CA HIS A 95 -6.64 -4.51 -8.89
C HIS A 95 -6.54 -4.09 -7.43
N THR A 96 -6.14 -2.86 -7.15
CA THR A 96 -6.03 -2.34 -5.79
C THR A 96 -7.34 -1.69 -5.37
N ILE A 97 -7.83 -2.05 -4.17
CA ILE A 97 -9.16 -1.62 -3.69
C ILE A 97 -9.04 -1.15 -2.24
N CYS A 98 -9.25 0.15 -2.01
CA CYS A 98 -9.29 0.69 -0.66
C CYS A 98 -10.64 0.40 0.00
N ILE A 99 -10.61 -0.32 1.13
CA ILE A 99 -11.75 -0.54 2.01
C ILE A 99 -11.46 0.09 3.37
N GLY A 100 -12.20 1.12 3.76
CA GLY A 100 -11.95 1.84 5.00
C GLY A 100 -10.90 2.92 4.81
N GLN A 101 -9.61 2.60 4.86
CA GLN A 101 -8.57 3.62 4.71
C GLN A 101 -7.29 3.13 4.04
N ALA A 102 -6.57 4.09 3.43
CA ALA A 102 -5.20 3.92 2.96
C ALA A 102 -4.41 5.19 3.32
N MET A 103 -3.47 5.09 4.28
CA MET A 103 -2.71 6.23 4.77
C MET A 103 -1.24 6.14 4.36
N GLY A 104 -0.64 7.26 4.00
CA GLY A 104 0.78 7.38 3.71
C GLY A 104 1.27 6.36 2.70
N THR A 105 2.14 5.46 3.12
CA THR A 105 2.68 4.40 2.26
C THR A 105 1.62 3.41 1.77
N ALA A 106 0.52 3.18 2.51
CA ALA A 106 -0.59 2.38 2.02
C ALA A 106 -1.33 3.05 0.84
N ALA A 107 -1.41 4.39 0.83
CA ALA A 107 -1.93 5.13 -0.33
C ALA A 107 -0.98 5.03 -1.54
N VAL A 108 0.33 4.94 -1.31
CA VAL A 108 1.32 4.67 -2.38
C VAL A 108 1.10 3.29 -2.98
N ILE A 109 0.92 2.25 -2.14
CA ILE A 109 0.60 0.89 -2.59
C ILE A 109 -0.72 0.88 -3.38
N LEU A 110 -1.76 1.56 -2.87
CA LEU A 110 -3.05 1.70 -3.57
C LEU A 110 -2.87 2.29 -4.97
N SER A 111 -2.05 3.33 -5.09
CA SER A 111 -1.77 3.98 -6.38
C SER A 111 -0.96 3.12 -7.35
N SER A 112 -0.24 2.11 -6.85
CA SER A 112 0.65 1.24 -7.63
C SER A 112 -0.08 0.09 -8.34
N GLY A 113 -1.38 -0.07 -8.13
CA GLY A 113 -2.20 -1.01 -8.88
C GLY A 113 -2.23 -0.72 -10.38
N THR A 114 -2.68 -1.69 -11.16
CA THR A 114 -2.82 -1.56 -12.61
C THR A 114 -3.71 -0.36 -12.95
N LYS A 115 -3.23 0.53 -13.81
CA LYS A 115 -3.95 1.74 -14.22
C LYS A 115 -5.31 1.40 -14.82
N GLY A 116 -6.37 2.11 -14.40
CA GLY A 116 -7.76 1.81 -14.74
C GLY A 116 -8.42 0.78 -13.80
N GLN A 117 -7.64 0.14 -12.89
CA GLN A 117 -8.12 -0.91 -11.99
C GLN A 117 -7.93 -0.56 -10.50
N ARG A 118 -7.55 0.69 -10.21
CA ARG A 118 -7.39 1.19 -8.84
C ARG A 118 -8.71 1.77 -8.36
N ALA A 119 -9.18 1.35 -7.19
CA ALA A 119 -10.52 1.70 -6.74
C ALA A 119 -10.60 1.96 -5.23
N ALA A 120 -11.69 2.58 -4.80
CA ALA A 120 -12.06 2.68 -3.39
C ALA A 120 -13.56 2.49 -3.21
N LEU A 121 -13.97 2.07 -2.02
CA LEU A 121 -15.38 2.07 -1.61
C LEU A 121 -15.86 3.49 -1.30
N PRO A 122 -17.18 3.77 -1.33
CA PRO A 122 -17.72 5.14 -1.26
C PRO A 122 -17.37 5.92 0.01
N HIS A 123 -17.08 5.24 1.11
CA HIS A 123 -16.77 5.84 2.41
C HIS A 123 -15.31 5.63 2.82
N ALA A 124 -14.46 5.20 1.91
CA ALA A 124 -13.03 5.05 2.17
C ALA A 124 -12.36 6.42 2.34
N SER A 125 -11.26 6.46 3.08
CA SER A 125 -10.42 7.63 3.27
C SER A 125 -9.01 7.35 2.75
N ILE A 126 -8.53 8.19 1.86
CA ILE A 126 -7.17 8.11 1.34
C ILE A 126 -6.38 9.30 1.90
N VAL A 127 -5.28 9.04 2.59
CA VAL A 127 -4.51 10.09 3.26
C VAL A 127 -3.09 10.13 2.70
N LEU A 128 -2.73 11.27 2.14
CA LEU A 128 -1.36 11.52 1.70
C LEU A 128 -0.60 12.27 2.78
N HIS A 129 0.57 11.79 3.13
CA HIS A 129 1.51 12.48 4.02
C HIS A 129 2.94 12.03 3.73
N GLN A 130 3.90 12.87 4.09
CA GLN A 130 5.33 12.55 3.95
C GLN A 130 5.77 11.48 4.96
N PRO A 131 6.90 10.78 4.70
CA PRO A 131 7.51 9.88 5.67
C PRO A 131 7.77 10.56 7.01
N ILE A 132 7.51 9.83 8.09
CA ILE A 132 7.74 10.27 9.46
C ILE A 132 8.80 9.35 10.06
N SER A 133 9.84 9.91 10.67
CA SER A 133 10.89 9.13 11.32
C SER A 133 11.42 9.85 12.54
N GLY A 134 11.76 9.09 13.58
CA GLY A 134 12.51 9.55 14.73
C GLY A 134 13.96 9.05 14.67
N ALA A 135 14.92 9.91 15.02
CA ALA A 135 16.33 9.52 15.15
C ALA A 135 16.86 9.89 16.53
N ARG A 136 17.57 8.95 17.17
CA ARG A 136 18.26 9.15 18.42
C ARG A 136 19.62 8.45 18.36
N GLY A 137 20.67 9.15 18.80
CA GLY A 137 22.03 8.62 18.77
C GLY A 137 23.07 9.73 18.67
N GLN A 138 24.25 9.40 18.15
CA GLN A 138 25.31 10.37 17.87
C GLN A 138 24.92 11.31 16.73
N ALA A 139 25.46 12.53 16.68
CA ALA A 139 25.11 13.53 15.67
C ALA A 139 25.27 13.01 14.23
N THR A 140 26.35 12.28 13.96
CA THR A 140 26.61 11.64 12.65
C THR A 140 25.57 10.59 12.30
N ASP A 141 25.12 9.77 13.25
CA ASP A 141 24.11 8.75 13.01
C ASP A 141 22.74 9.39 12.71
N ILE A 142 22.42 10.47 13.41
CA ILE A 142 21.20 11.27 13.17
C ILE A 142 21.24 11.86 11.75
N GLN A 143 22.40 12.40 11.32
CA GLN A 143 22.56 12.95 9.97
C GLN A 143 22.36 11.87 8.91
N ILE A 144 23.02 10.72 9.02
CA ILE A 144 22.89 9.58 8.08
C ILE A 144 21.44 9.14 7.96
N ARG A 145 20.74 9.02 9.11
CA ARG A 145 19.32 8.62 9.12
C ARG A 145 18.42 9.67 8.47
N ALA A 146 18.69 10.98 8.70
CA ALA A 146 17.95 12.06 8.06
C ALA A 146 18.12 12.04 6.52
N GLU A 147 19.33 11.79 6.03
CA GLU A 147 19.61 11.67 4.60
C GLU A 147 18.85 10.48 3.98
N GLU A 148 18.77 9.33 4.68
CA GLU A 148 18.00 8.16 4.21
C GLU A 148 16.50 8.44 4.16
N VAL A 149 15.93 9.11 5.17
CA VAL A 149 14.51 9.51 5.16
C VAL A 149 14.20 10.46 4.01
N LEU A 150 15.09 11.41 3.72
CA LEU A 150 14.94 12.31 2.57
C LEU A 150 15.01 11.57 1.23
N LYS A 151 15.86 10.55 1.12
CA LYS A 151 15.92 9.67 -0.05
C LYS A 151 14.64 8.87 -0.22
N ASN A 152 14.10 8.31 0.88
CA ASN A 152 12.83 7.58 0.87
C ASN A 152 11.67 8.50 0.48
N LYS A 153 11.63 9.74 1.00
CA LYS A 153 10.66 10.76 0.55
C LYS A 153 10.70 10.97 -0.96
N LYS A 154 11.89 11.12 -1.54
CA LYS A 154 12.05 11.28 -3.00
C LYS A 154 11.55 10.06 -3.78
N SER A 155 11.85 8.84 -3.31
CA SER A 155 11.38 7.61 -3.92
C SER A 155 9.86 7.50 -3.89
N MET A 156 9.24 7.78 -2.75
CA MET A 156 7.79 7.82 -2.59
C MET A 156 7.12 8.81 -3.55
N LEU A 157 7.64 10.03 -3.61
CA LEU A 157 7.13 11.07 -4.51
C LEU A 157 7.26 10.67 -5.98
N LYS A 158 8.36 9.99 -6.35
CA LYS A 158 8.57 9.48 -7.72
C LYS A 158 7.55 8.40 -8.08
N ILE A 159 7.26 7.45 -7.17
CA ILE A 159 6.24 6.43 -7.37
C ILE A 159 4.87 7.11 -7.57
N LEU A 160 4.49 8.02 -6.66
CA LEU A 160 3.23 8.74 -6.76
C LEU A 160 3.13 9.57 -8.05
N SER A 161 4.21 10.23 -8.47
CA SER A 161 4.25 11.02 -9.71
C SER A 161 3.97 10.15 -10.93
N ASN A 162 4.62 9.00 -11.01
CA ASN A 162 4.40 8.04 -12.10
C ASN A 162 2.95 7.53 -12.12
N ASN A 163 2.36 7.30 -10.95
CA ASN A 163 1.04 6.69 -10.82
C ASN A 163 -0.10 7.69 -11.00
N THR A 164 0.07 8.94 -10.53
CA THR A 164 -0.95 9.99 -10.58
C THR A 164 -0.83 10.91 -11.80
N GLY A 165 0.38 11.04 -12.35
CA GLY A 165 0.70 12.00 -13.41
C GLY A 165 0.97 13.42 -12.91
N LYS A 166 0.98 13.66 -11.59
CA LYS A 166 1.32 14.94 -10.97
C LYS A 166 2.83 15.15 -10.88
N THR A 167 3.25 16.41 -10.83
CA THR A 167 4.67 16.75 -10.65
C THR A 167 5.14 16.45 -9.23
N ILE A 168 6.44 16.20 -9.08
CA ILE A 168 7.04 15.94 -7.77
C ILE A 168 6.88 17.15 -6.84
N GLU A 169 6.93 18.36 -7.39
CA GLU A 169 6.76 19.62 -6.67
C GLU A 169 5.35 19.76 -6.08
N GLU A 170 4.31 19.48 -6.87
CA GLU A 170 2.92 19.46 -6.41
C GLU A 170 2.72 18.42 -5.31
N LEU A 171 3.17 17.18 -5.55
CA LEU A 171 3.06 16.08 -4.59
C LEU A 171 3.80 16.37 -3.29
N SER A 172 4.98 16.99 -3.37
CA SER A 172 5.77 17.37 -2.19
C SER A 172 5.04 18.40 -1.35
N LYS A 173 4.38 19.38 -1.99
CA LYS A 173 3.59 20.42 -1.30
C LYS A 173 2.32 19.82 -0.68
N ASP A 174 1.62 18.98 -1.42
CA ASP A 174 0.35 18.38 -0.98
C ASP A 174 0.55 17.36 0.15
N SER A 175 1.71 16.68 0.21
CA SER A 175 2.06 15.72 1.27
C SER A 175 2.82 16.32 2.45
N ASP A 176 3.14 17.61 2.44
CA ASP A 176 3.86 18.27 3.53
C ASP A 176 3.08 18.22 4.86
N ARG A 177 1.76 18.23 4.77
CA ARG A 177 0.84 17.93 5.87
C ARG A 177 -0.10 16.79 5.48
N MET A 178 -0.80 16.21 6.45
CA MET A 178 -1.80 15.19 6.16
C MET A 178 -2.91 15.76 5.28
N SER A 179 -3.03 15.22 4.07
CA SER A 179 -4.07 15.56 3.09
C SER A 179 -5.07 14.43 3.02
N TYR A 180 -6.28 14.68 3.49
CA TYR A 180 -7.38 13.72 3.49
C TYR A 180 -8.18 13.85 2.21
N LEU A 181 -8.23 12.77 1.44
CA LEU A 181 -9.00 12.67 0.21
C LEU A 181 -10.17 11.71 0.40
N ASN A 182 -11.38 12.19 0.11
CA ASN A 182 -12.50 11.27 -0.10
C ASN A 182 -12.33 10.55 -1.45
N PRO A 183 -13.08 9.47 -1.74
CA PRO A 183 -12.91 8.70 -2.97
C PRO A 183 -13.03 9.52 -4.26
N GLN A 184 -13.95 10.49 -4.30
CA GLN A 184 -14.11 11.37 -5.45
C GLN A 184 -12.88 12.26 -5.68
N GLN A 185 -12.37 12.87 -4.62
CA GLN A 185 -11.13 13.64 -4.66
C GLN A 185 -9.92 12.79 -5.03
N ALA A 186 -9.88 11.54 -4.58
CA ALA A 186 -8.80 10.60 -4.90
C ALA A 186 -8.80 10.18 -6.39
N VAL A 187 -9.98 10.10 -7.02
CA VAL A 187 -10.11 9.92 -8.48
C VAL A 187 -9.59 11.16 -9.21
N GLU A 188 -10.04 12.35 -8.82
CA GLU A 188 -9.61 13.63 -9.41
C GLU A 188 -8.10 13.86 -9.24
N TYR A 189 -7.55 13.42 -8.12
CA TYR A 189 -6.12 13.48 -7.82
C TYR A 189 -5.31 12.47 -8.63
N GLY A 190 -5.92 11.36 -9.06
CA GLY A 190 -5.29 10.30 -9.84
C GLY A 190 -4.68 9.17 -9.01
N VAL A 191 -4.94 9.11 -7.69
CA VAL A 191 -4.49 8.00 -6.82
C VAL A 191 -5.26 6.72 -7.16
N ILE A 192 -6.56 6.86 -7.46
CA ILE A 192 -7.43 5.78 -7.89
C ILE A 192 -8.12 6.15 -9.21
N ASP A 193 -8.75 5.18 -9.86
CA ASP A 193 -9.42 5.36 -11.15
C ASP A 193 -10.95 5.38 -11.04
N ARG A 194 -11.52 4.74 -10.00
CA ARG A 194 -12.98 4.61 -9.85
C ARG A 194 -13.43 4.37 -8.41
N ILE A 195 -14.72 4.56 -8.17
CA ILE A 195 -15.41 4.25 -6.92
C ILE A 195 -16.29 3.03 -7.16
N LEU A 196 -16.21 2.01 -6.29
CA LEU A 196 -17.02 0.80 -6.38
C LEU A 196 -18.20 0.90 -5.43
N THR A 197 -19.40 0.96 -5.96
CA THR A 197 -20.65 1.00 -5.18
C THR A 197 -21.26 -0.38 -4.99
N SER A 198 -20.91 -1.32 -5.87
CA SER A 198 -21.35 -2.70 -5.80
C SER A 198 -20.29 -3.66 -6.35
N GLN A 199 -20.43 -4.95 -6.01
CA GLN A 199 -19.56 -6.00 -6.57
C GLN A 199 -19.66 -6.11 -8.09
N LYS A 200 -20.77 -5.67 -8.69
CA LYS A 200 -20.95 -5.65 -10.15
C LYS A 200 -20.02 -4.65 -10.86
N ASP A 201 -19.49 -3.67 -10.10
CA ASP A 201 -18.55 -2.68 -10.61
C ASP A 201 -17.11 -3.23 -10.74
N LEU A 202 -16.84 -4.40 -10.13
CA LEU A 202 -15.59 -5.13 -10.37
C LEU A 202 -15.61 -5.71 -11.77
N PRO A 203 -14.48 -5.71 -12.50
CA PRO A 203 -14.37 -6.43 -13.75
C PRO A 203 -14.71 -7.90 -13.50
N GLN A 204 -15.67 -8.40 -14.25
CA GLN A 204 -16.04 -9.82 -14.13
C GLN A 204 -14.81 -10.66 -14.46
N GLN A 205 -14.57 -11.69 -13.66
CA GLN A 205 -13.64 -12.75 -14.00
C GLN A 205 -14.17 -13.42 -15.29
N ILE A 206 -13.49 -13.19 -16.39
CA ILE A 206 -13.74 -13.87 -17.66
C ILE A 206 -13.04 -15.22 -17.61
#